data_89d12a6f86675d41e0bd4bd890129a05
#
_entry.id   89d12a6f86675d41e0bd4bd890129a05
#
_cell.length_a   1.000
_cell.length_b   1.000
_cell.length_c   1.000
_cell.angle_alpha   90.00
_cell.angle_beta   90.00
_cell.angle_gamma   90.00
#
_symmetry.space_group_name_H-M   'P 1'
#
loop_
_entity.id
_entity.type
_entity.pdbx_description
1 polymer ?
#
loop_
_entity_poly.entity_id
_entity_poly.type
_entity_poly.pdbx_seq_one_letter_code
_entity_poly.pdbx_strand_id
1 'polypeptide(L)'
;GQGLTAVEKIFNRNAVGTSGATLHAGSYTRVEVNIVGSQDTTGLMTSQELEMMASTVISPIVDAGYQSGCHTASVWDTKAQENIPRLMKFMNDFGLITARDPEHNYAPMTDVIHKVLNDITVDDWAIIIGGDSHTRMSKGVAFGADSGTVALALATGEASMPIPESVKVTFKGDMPAHMDFRDVVHATQAQMLEEFDGENVFQGRVIEVHIGTLASDQAFTFTDWTAEMKAKASINISDSETLVES
;
A
#
# COMPACT_ATOMS: atom_id res chain seq x y z
N GLY A 1 30.08 1.09 6.13
CA GLY A 1 28.73 1.11 6.68
C GLY A 1 27.81 0.32 5.78
N GLN A 2 26.84 -0.38 6.33
CA GLN A 2 25.78 -0.98 5.53
C GLN A 2 24.99 0.17 4.88
N GLY A 3 24.72 0.05 3.58
CA GLY A 3 23.85 1.00 2.88
C GLY A 3 22.41 0.94 3.42
N LEU A 4 21.61 1.97 3.14
CA LEU A 4 20.19 2.00 3.50
C LEU A 4 19.40 0.96 2.71
N THR A 5 18.41 0.36 3.37
CA THR A 5 17.42 -0.48 2.70
C THR A 5 16.49 0.39 1.83
N ALA A 6 15.75 -0.20 0.89
CA ALA A 6 14.83 0.56 0.05
C ALA A 6 13.75 1.28 0.88
N VAL A 7 13.21 0.61 1.91
CA VAL A 7 12.24 1.25 2.80
C VAL A 7 12.85 2.41 3.59
N GLU A 8 14.07 2.26 4.09
CA GLU A 8 14.77 3.36 4.77
C GLU A 8 14.98 4.56 3.83
N LYS A 9 15.35 4.33 2.58
CA LYS A 9 15.51 5.38 1.57
C LYS A 9 14.19 6.11 1.33
N ILE A 10 13.08 5.39 1.13
CA ILE A 10 11.76 5.98 0.91
C ILE A 10 11.32 6.81 2.12
N PHE A 11 11.51 6.29 3.34
CA PHE A 11 11.16 7.02 4.56
C PHE A 11 12.01 8.28 4.75
N ASN A 12 13.32 8.20 4.52
CA ASN A 12 14.20 9.37 4.63
C ASN A 12 13.82 10.46 3.62
N ARG A 13 13.42 10.08 2.40
CA ARG A 13 12.97 11.04 1.39
C ARG A 13 11.70 11.78 1.81
N ASN A 14 10.75 11.08 2.45
CA ASN A 14 9.45 11.63 2.82
C ASN A 14 9.39 12.12 4.28
N ALA A 15 10.47 12.01 5.04
CA ALA A 15 10.49 12.36 6.46
C ALA A 15 10.33 13.87 6.69
N VAL A 16 9.52 14.22 7.70
CA VAL A 16 9.22 15.59 8.07
C VAL A 16 9.95 15.96 9.35
N GLY A 17 10.67 17.09 9.33
CA GLY A 17 11.25 17.68 10.54
C GLY A 17 12.49 16.95 11.09
N THR A 18 13.23 16.23 10.25
CA THR A 18 14.37 15.40 10.66
C THR A 18 15.70 16.16 10.80
N SER A 19 15.73 17.46 10.55
CA SER A 19 16.97 18.28 10.63
C SER A 19 18.17 17.69 9.86
N GLY A 20 17.93 16.89 8.82
CA GLY A 20 18.97 16.28 7.97
C GLY A 20 19.63 15.01 8.56
N ALA A 21 19.12 14.49 9.67
CA ALA A 21 19.61 13.21 10.21
C ALA A 21 19.10 12.03 9.36
N THR A 22 20.00 11.09 9.06
CA THR A 22 19.63 9.83 8.41
C THR A 22 18.92 8.91 9.41
N LEU A 23 17.75 8.45 9.03
CA LEU A 23 16.92 7.56 9.83
C LEU A 23 17.10 6.10 9.39
N HIS A 24 17.06 5.20 10.35
CA HIS A 24 17.19 3.76 10.15
C HIS A 24 15.97 3.01 10.71
N ALA A 25 15.85 1.73 10.35
CA ALA A 25 14.82 0.84 10.89
C ALA A 25 14.76 0.92 12.43
N GLY A 26 13.54 0.97 12.95
CA GLY A 26 13.27 1.19 14.38
C GLY A 26 13.14 2.66 14.79
N SER A 27 13.61 3.63 13.98
CA SER A 27 13.39 5.05 14.24
C SER A 27 11.91 5.38 14.05
N TYR A 28 11.30 6.09 15.01
CA TYR A 28 9.95 6.61 14.86
C TYR A 28 10.00 7.95 14.12
N THR A 29 9.22 8.09 13.07
CA THR A 29 9.25 9.29 12.24
C THR A 29 7.87 9.68 11.74
N ARG A 30 7.72 10.94 11.41
CA ARG A 30 6.58 11.50 10.68
C ARG A 30 6.98 11.61 9.20
N VAL A 31 6.13 11.13 8.31
CA VAL A 31 6.37 11.11 6.86
C VAL A 31 5.21 11.72 6.10
N GLU A 32 5.51 12.36 4.98
CA GLU A 32 4.49 12.74 4.00
C GLU A 32 3.90 11.51 3.34
N VAL A 33 2.58 11.51 3.15
CA VAL A 33 1.81 10.45 2.50
C VAL A 33 1.32 10.97 1.16
N ASN A 34 1.72 10.31 0.07
CA ASN A 34 1.44 10.78 -1.27
C ASN A 34 0.06 10.31 -1.78
N ILE A 35 -0.33 9.09 -1.43
CA ILE A 35 -1.58 8.50 -1.90
C ILE A 35 -2.32 7.88 -0.72
N VAL A 36 -3.62 8.15 -0.64
CA VAL A 36 -4.49 7.63 0.43
C VAL A 36 -5.71 6.95 -0.18
N GLY A 37 -5.92 5.70 0.21
CA GLY A 37 -7.10 4.92 -0.19
C GLY A 37 -8.02 4.66 0.99
N SER A 38 -9.30 4.99 0.85
CA SER A 38 -10.35 4.62 1.78
C SER A 38 -11.18 3.48 1.19
N GLN A 39 -11.43 2.43 1.97
CA GLN A 39 -12.30 1.36 1.54
C GLN A 39 -13.73 1.54 2.07
N ASP A 40 -14.69 0.88 1.43
CA ASP A 40 -16.12 1.01 1.73
C ASP A 40 -16.51 0.51 3.12
N THR A 41 -15.87 -0.52 3.65
CA THR A 41 -16.16 -1.05 4.98
C THR A 41 -15.78 -0.09 6.12
N THR A 42 -14.83 0.81 5.89
CA THR A 42 -14.34 1.79 6.88
C THR A 42 -14.54 3.25 6.46
N GLY A 43 -14.98 3.49 5.23
CA GLY A 43 -15.09 4.83 4.64
C GLY A 43 -16.02 5.78 5.41
N LEU A 44 -17.13 5.27 5.96
CA LEU A 44 -18.02 6.09 6.78
C LEU A 44 -17.39 6.47 8.11
N MET A 45 -16.59 5.60 8.72
CA MET A 45 -15.82 5.94 9.92
C MET A 45 -14.74 6.97 9.59
N THR A 46 -14.04 6.81 8.47
CA THR A 46 -13.07 7.79 7.97
C THR A 46 -13.71 9.17 7.79
N SER A 47 -14.90 9.24 7.21
CA SER A 47 -15.67 10.48 7.06
C SER A 47 -16.00 11.13 8.41
N GLN A 48 -16.44 10.34 9.39
CA GLN A 48 -16.73 10.83 10.74
C GLN A 48 -15.48 11.36 11.46
N GLU A 49 -14.35 10.66 11.32
CA GLU A 49 -13.05 11.11 11.86
C GLU A 49 -12.63 12.45 11.26
N LEU A 50 -12.82 12.65 9.95
CA LEU A 50 -12.54 13.93 9.29
C LEU A 50 -13.46 15.04 9.80
N GLU A 51 -14.74 14.78 10.01
CA GLU A 51 -15.68 15.72 10.62
C GLU A 51 -15.26 16.10 12.04
N MET A 52 -14.83 15.13 12.85
CA MET A 52 -14.33 15.39 14.21
C MET A 52 -13.06 16.24 14.22
N MET A 53 -12.20 16.11 13.21
CA MET A 53 -11.02 16.94 13.02
C MET A 53 -11.34 18.32 12.40
N ALA A 54 -12.60 18.59 12.09
CA ALA A 54 -13.05 19.78 11.34
C ALA A 54 -12.32 19.95 10.00
N SER A 55 -11.91 18.84 9.39
CA SER A 55 -11.29 18.83 8.07
C SER A 55 -12.37 18.78 6.99
N THR A 56 -12.30 19.72 6.04
CA THR A 56 -13.28 19.85 4.95
C THR A 56 -12.66 19.60 3.57
N VAL A 57 -11.34 19.50 3.50
CA VAL A 57 -10.59 19.29 2.26
C VAL A 57 -9.43 18.34 2.51
N ILE A 58 -9.00 17.65 1.46
CA ILE A 58 -7.78 16.84 1.48
C ILE A 58 -6.56 17.76 1.55
N SER A 59 -5.55 17.37 2.32
CA SER A 59 -4.27 18.07 2.37
C SER A 59 -3.66 18.21 0.97
N PRO A 60 -3.09 19.36 0.62
CA PRO A 60 -2.40 19.55 -0.66
C PRO A 60 -1.11 18.72 -0.80
N ILE A 61 -0.63 18.10 0.28
CA ILE A 61 0.50 17.16 0.26
C ILE A 61 0.10 15.83 -0.39
N VAL A 62 -1.18 15.44 -0.26
CA VAL A 62 -1.71 14.20 -0.85
C VAL A 62 -1.94 14.41 -2.34
N ASP A 63 -1.20 13.70 -3.17
CA ASP A 63 -1.33 13.77 -4.63
C ASP A 63 -2.66 13.19 -5.12
N ALA A 64 -3.13 12.12 -4.49
CA ALA A 64 -4.41 11.50 -4.80
C ALA A 64 -5.05 10.81 -3.59
N GLY A 65 -6.35 11.01 -3.42
CA GLY A 65 -7.20 10.26 -2.50
C GLY A 65 -8.25 9.45 -3.26
N TYR A 66 -8.50 8.23 -2.85
CA TYR A 66 -9.45 7.33 -3.49
C TYR A 66 -10.43 6.73 -2.49
N GLN A 67 -11.72 6.66 -2.85
CA GLN A 67 -12.75 5.92 -2.11
C GLN A 67 -13.20 4.72 -2.94
N SER A 68 -12.98 3.52 -2.41
CA SER A 68 -13.41 2.27 -3.01
C SER A 68 -14.82 1.89 -2.53
N GLY A 69 -15.53 1.14 -3.37
CA GLY A 69 -16.80 0.48 -3.05
C GLY A 69 -16.75 -1.03 -3.28
N CYS A 70 -15.56 -1.61 -3.40
CA CYS A 70 -15.38 -2.96 -3.92
C CYS A 70 -16.06 -4.08 -3.11
N HIS A 71 -16.24 -3.91 -1.80
CA HIS A 71 -16.94 -4.90 -0.97
C HIS A 71 -18.47 -4.69 -0.97
N THR A 72 -18.90 -3.44 -1.06
CA THR A 72 -20.33 -3.05 -0.96
C THR A 72 -21.04 -3.16 -2.29
N ALA A 73 -20.38 -2.76 -3.38
CA ALA A 73 -21.01 -2.73 -4.71
C ALA A 73 -21.32 -4.12 -5.28
N SER A 74 -20.60 -5.16 -4.86
CA SER A 74 -20.79 -6.53 -5.30
C SER A 74 -21.68 -7.37 -4.38
N VAL A 75 -22.11 -6.82 -3.24
CA VAL A 75 -22.91 -7.56 -2.24
C VAL A 75 -24.39 -7.31 -2.47
N TRP A 76 -25.18 -8.38 -2.53
CA TRP A 76 -26.64 -8.34 -2.63
C TRP A 76 -27.35 -7.98 -1.30
N ASP A 77 -26.58 -7.54 -0.30
CA ASP A 77 -27.11 -7.11 0.98
C ASP A 77 -27.64 -5.67 0.89
N THR A 78 -28.93 -5.51 1.14
CA THR A 78 -29.62 -4.20 1.12
C THR A 78 -29.02 -3.20 2.10
N LYS A 79 -28.54 -3.64 3.28
CA LYS A 79 -27.91 -2.76 4.26
C LYS A 79 -26.55 -2.25 3.79
N ALA A 80 -25.77 -3.09 3.11
CA ALA A 80 -24.51 -2.66 2.51
C ALA A 80 -24.77 -1.64 1.40
N GLN A 81 -25.78 -1.86 0.57
CA GLN A 81 -26.15 -0.94 -0.52
C GLN A 81 -26.66 0.42 -0.02
N GLU A 82 -27.29 0.50 1.16
CA GLU A 82 -27.71 1.77 1.78
C GLU A 82 -26.53 2.68 2.11
N ASN A 83 -25.33 2.15 2.26
CA ASN A 83 -24.11 2.94 2.52
C ASN A 83 -23.53 3.59 1.25
N ILE A 84 -23.83 3.08 0.07
CA ILE A 84 -23.29 3.60 -1.20
C ILE A 84 -23.53 5.10 -1.38
N PRO A 85 -24.77 5.63 -1.22
CA PRO A 85 -25.01 7.06 -1.36
C PRO A 85 -24.22 7.91 -0.36
N ARG A 86 -24.00 7.40 0.85
CA ARG A 86 -23.22 8.09 1.90
C ARG A 86 -21.74 8.11 1.57
N LEU A 87 -21.20 7.01 1.03
CA LEU A 87 -19.82 6.94 0.56
C LEU A 87 -19.61 7.84 -0.67
N MET A 88 -20.58 7.88 -1.59
CA MET A 88 -20.53 8.80 -2.74
C MET A 88 -20.55 10.26 -2.29
N LYS A 89 -21.36 10.58 -1.28
CA LYS A 89 -21.37 11.92 -0.70
C LYS A 89 -20.02 12.26 -0.08
N PHE A 90 -19.45 11.36 0.71
CA PHE A 90 -18.10 11.51 1.28
C PHE A 90 -17.06 11.76 0.20
N MET A 91 -17.07 10.94 -0.83
CA MET A 91 -16.15 11.05 -1.96
C MET A 91 -16.24 12.42 -2.65
N ASN A 92 -17.46 12.89 -2.89
CA ASN A 92 -17.68 14.18 -3.55
C ASN A 92 -17.31 15.37 -2.64
N ASP A 93 -17.69 15.34 -1.37
CA ASP A 93 -17.46 16.42 -0.41
C ASP A 93 -15.96 16.65 -0.17
N PHE A 94 -15.16 15.59 -0.16
CA PHE A 94 -13.71 15.64 0.07
C PHE A 94 -12.87 15.59 -1.21
N GLY A 95 -13.49 15.53 -2.38
CA GLY A 95 -12.77 15.49 -3.67
C GLY A 95 -11.95 14.22 -3.86
N LEU A 96 -12.40 13.10 -3.28
CA LEU A 96 -11.76 11.81 -3.48
C LEU A 96 -11.98 11.33 -4.91
N ILE A 97 -10.90 10.89 -5.54
CA ILE A 97 -10.93 10.43 -6.93
C ILE A 97 -11.64 9.07 -6.98
N THR A 98 -12.57 8.93 -7.90
CA THR A 98 -12.83 7.64 -8.53
C THR A 98 -11.77 7.50 -9.60
N ALA A 99 -10.79 6.64 -9.43
CA ALA A 99 -9.82 6.41 -10.47
C ALA A 99 -10.56 5.95 -11.72
N ARG A 100 -10.44 6.74 -12.75
CA ARG A 100 -10.82 6.35 -14.09
C ARG A 100 -9.54 5.99 -14.80
N ASP A 101 -9.32 4.71 -14.97
CA ASP A 101 -8.43 4.28 -16.02
C ASP A 101 -9.11 4.63 -17.35
N PRO A 102 -8.51 5.51 -18.18
CA PRO A 102 -9.08 5.86 -19.50
C PRO A 102 -9.25 4.64 -20.41
N GLU A 103 -8.47 3.59 -20.20
CA GLU A 103 -8.52 2.37 -21.00
C GLU A 103 -9.57 1.36 -20.50
N HIS A 104 -9.82 1.30 -19.19
CA HIS A 104 -10.70 0.28 -18.61
C HIS A 104 -12.05 0.82 -18.12
N ASN A 105 -12.24 2.13 -18.15
CA ASN A 105 -13.52 2.80 -17.85
C ASN A 105 -14.22 2.27 -16.58
N TYR A 106 -13.47 2.18 -15.48
CA TYR A 106 -13.97 1.68 -14.20
C TYR A 106 -15.25 2.40 -13.78
N ALA A 107 -16.26 1.63 -13.46
CA ALA A 107 -17.48 2.19 -12.91
C ALA A 107 -17.22 2.75 -11.50
N PRO A 108 -17.81 3.87 -11.12
CA PRO A 108 -17.63 4.43 -9.78
C PRO A 108 -17.89 3.40 -8.69
N MET A 109 -16.95 3.26 -7.76
CA MET A 109 -17.04 2.39 -6.57
C MET A 109 -17.11 0.88 -6.83
N THR A 110 -16.84 0.39 -8.05
CA THR A 110 -16.87 -1.06 -8.35
C THR A 110 -15.52 -1.73 -8.33
N ASP A 111 -14.45 -0.94 -8.25
CA ASP A 111 -13.09 -1.44 -8.43
C ASP A 111 -12.42 -1.82 -7.11
N VAL A 112 -11.54 -2.82 -7.21
CA VAL A 112 -10.73 -3.29 -6.07
C VAL A 112 -9.73 -2.22 -5.68
N ILE A 113 -9.75 -1.79 -4.42
CA ILE A 113 -8.92 -0.70 -3.90
C ILE A 113 -7.43 -0.88 -4.25
N HIS A 114 -6.88 -2.07 -4.08
CA HIS A 114 -5.46 -2.33 -4.30
C HIS A 114 -5.06 -2.10 -5.75
N LYS A 115 -5.89 -2.55 -6.70
CA LYS A 115 -5.60 -2.37 -8.11
C LYS A 115 -5.62 -0.89 -8.50
N VAL A 116 -6.62 -0.17 -8.04
CA VAL A 116 -6.74 1.26 -8.33
C VAL A 116 -5.57 2.04 -7.76
N LEU A 117 -5.22 1.81 -6.49
CA LEU A 117 -4.07 2.48 -5.87
C LEU A 117 -2.76 2.15 -6.60
N ASN A 118 -2.60 0.90 -7.06
CA ASN A 118 -1.43 0.51 -7.84
C ASN A 118 -1.38 1.24 -9.19
N ASP A 119 -2.51 1.38 -9.87
CA ASP A 119 -2.59 2.02 -11.19
C ASP A 119 -2.33 3.55 -11.11
N ILE A 120 -2.78 4.21 -10.03
CA ILE A 120 -2.57 5.66 -9.85
C ILE A 120 -1.22 6.02 -9.23
N THR A 121 -0.48 5.05 -8.68
CA THR A 121 0.85 5.28 -8.12
C THR A 121 1.88 5.28 -9.25
N VAL A 122 2.52 6.42 -9.46
CA VAL A 122 3.53 6.61 -10.52
C VAL A 122 4.95 6.79 -9.98
N ASP A 123 5.11 7.06 -8.69
CA ASP A 123 6.40 7.30 -8.05
C ASP A 123 6.83 6.09 -7.20
N ASP A 124 7.99 5.52 -7.51
CA ASP A 124 8.60 4.42 -6.75
C ASP A 124 9.00 4.82 -5.32
N TRP A 125 9.06 6.11 -5.05
CA TRP A 125 9.37 6.69 -3.74
C TRP A 125 8.14 7.07 -2.91
N ALA A 126 6.94 6.80 -3.43
CA ALA A 126 5.70 7.17 -2.76
C ALA A 126 5.45 6.35 -1.49
N ILE A 127 4.85 6.98 -0.49
CA ILE A 127 4.23 6.32 0.66
C ILE A 127 2.72 6.35 0.47
N ILE A 128 2.11 5.18 0.53
CA ILE A 128 0.69 4.96 0.33
C ILE A 128 0.08 4.42 1.63
N ILE A 129 -1.02 5.02 2.06
CA ILE A 129 -1.84 4.52 3.18
C ILE A 129 -3.19 4.08 2.64
N GLY A 130 -3.59 2.86 2.95
CA GLY A 130 -4.88 2.31 2.54
C GLY A 130 -5.67 1.72 3.70
N GLY A 131 -6.98 1.86 3.66
CA GLY A 131 -7.90 1.35 4.67
C GLY A 131 -8.14 -0.16 4.63
N ASP A 132 -7.36 -0.89 3.87
CA ASP A 132 -7.43 -2.35 3.73
C ASP A 132 -6.10 -2.98 4.13
N SER A 133 -6.17 -4.11 4.87
CA SER A 133 -4.98 -4.84 5.34
C SER A 133 -4.12 -5.39 4.20
N HIS A 134 -4.70 -5.60 3.01
CA HIS A 134 -4.04 -6.05 1.79
C HIS A 134 -3.53 -4.89 0.92
N THR A 135 -3.47 -3.66 1.45
CA THR A 135 -2.90 -2.52 0.72
C THR A 135 -1.41 -2.76 0.51
N ARG A 136 -1.07 -3.20 -0.70
CA ARG A 136 0.29 -3.52 -1.16
C ARG A 136 0.45 -3.01 -2.58
N MET A 137 1.66 -2.56 -2.91
CA MET A 137 1.93 -1.95 -4.20
C MET A 137 3.15 -2.56 -4.87
N SER A 138 3.16 -2.53 -6.20
CA SER A 138 4.36 -2.82 -6.99
C SER A 138 5.27 -1.60 -7.15
N LYS A 139 4.75 -0.40 -6.86
CA LYS A 139 5.49 0.87 -6.87
C LYS A 139 5.30 1.57 -5.53
N GLY A 140 6.35 2.20 -5.03
CA GLY A 140 6.35 2.79 -3.70
C GLY A 140 6.18 1.76 -2.58
N VAL A 141 5.87 2.22 -1.39
CA VAL A 141 5.56 1.38 -0.24
C VAL A 141 4.17 1.70 0.31
N ALA A 142 3.34 0.68 0.45
CA ALA A 142 1.97 0.84 0.90
C ALA A 142 1.72 0.10 2.22
N PHE A 143 1.00 0.75 3.12
CA PHE A 143 0.63 0.21 4.42
C PHE A 143 -0.89 0.19 4.58
N GLY A 144 -1.42 -0.94 5.05
CA GLY A 144 -2.79 -1.01 5.55
C GLY A 144 -2.92 -0.27 6.88
N ALA A 145 -4.01 0.47 7.05
CA ALA A 145 -4.24 1.31 8.22
C ALA A 145 -5.73 1.33 8.62
N ASP A 146 -6.01 1.74 9.85
CA ASP A 146 -7.35 1.97 10.35
C ASP A 146 -7.96 3.28 9.80
N SER A 147 -9.25 3.48 10.05
CA SER A 147 -9.98 4.67 9.59
C SER A 147 -9.43 5.99 10.13
N GLY A 148 -8.96 6.00 11.37
CA GLY A 148 -8.37 7.19 12.00
C GLY A 148 -7.06 7.58 11.34
N THR A 149 -6.19 6.63 11.05
CA THR A 149 -4.92 6.86 10.34
C THR A 149 -5.17 7.31 8.90
N VAL A 150 -6.13 6.71 8.20
CA VAL A 150 -6.55 7.13 6.86
C VAL A 150 -7.09 8.57 6.88
N ALA A 151 -7.96 8.89 7.83
CA ALA A 151 -8.51 10.23 7.99
C ALA A 151 -7.41 11.27 8.29
N LEU A 152 -6.49 10.95 9.20
CA LEU A 152 -5.37 11.83 9.54
C LEU A 152 -4.47 12.08 8.33
N ALA A 153 -4.16 11.04 7.56
CA ALA A 153 -3.38 11.16 6.33
C ALA A 153 -4.08 12.04 5.28
N LEU A 154 -5.40 11.89 5.12
CA LEU A 154 -6.18 12.76 4.23
C LEU A 154 -6.17 14.23 4.70
N ALA A 155 -6.34 14.47 6.00
CA ALA A 155 -6.44 15.80 6.56
C ALA A 155 -5.11 16.55 6.60
N THR A 156 -4.03 15.87 6.93
CA THR A 156 -2.70 16.47 7.17
C THR A 156 -1.69 16.19 6.07
N GLY A 157 -1.88 15.14 5.29
CA GLY A 157 -0.89 14.62 4.34
C GLY A 157 0.26 13.88 5.01
N GLU A 158 0.14 13.52 6.29
CA GLU A 158 1.20 12.90 7.07
C GLU A 158 0.72 11.67 7.83
N ALA A 159 1.65 10.76 8.09
CA ALA A 159 1.48 9.65 9.01
C ALA A 159 2.72 9.50 9.89
N SER A 160 2.53 9.00 11.12
CA SER A 160 3.63 8.74 12.05
C SER A 160 3.75 7.25 12.32
N MET A 161 4.93 6.71 12.12
CA MET A 161 5.18 5.29 12.32
C MET A 161 6.67 4.99 12.52
N PRO A 162 7.03 3.86 13.14
CA PRO A 162 8.40 3.39 13.12
C PRO A 162 8.77 2.91 11.71
N ILE A 163 9.99 3.19 11.27
CA ILE A 163 10.54 2.64 10.04
C ILE A 163 10.66 1.13 10.21
N PRO A 164 10.01 0.30 9.37
CA PRO A 164 10.07 -1.15 9.52
C PRO A 164 11.44 -1.71 9.16
N GLU A 165 11.78 -2.84 9.76
CA GLU A 165 12.87 -3.69 9.26
C GLU A 165 12.47 -4.30 7.91
N SER A 166 13.47 -4.64 7.09
CA SER A 166 13.28 -5.26 5.78
C SER A 166 13.86 -6.66 5.71
N VAL A 167 13.21 -7.50 4.92
CA VAL A 167 13.72 -8.80 4.48
C VAL A 167 13.83 -8.76 2.96
N LYS A 168 15.01 -9.06 2.44
CA LYS A 168 15.24 -9.13 0.99
C LYS A 168 14.92 -10.54 0.49
N VAL A 169 14.03 -10.61 -0.50
CA VAL A 169 13.73 -11.84 -1.24
C VAL A 169 14.21 -11.69 -2.67
N THR A 170 15.11 -12.56 -3.09
CA THR A 170 15.64 -12.54 -4.45
C THR A 170 15.28 -13.84 -5.16
N PHE A 171 14.52 -13.74 -6.24
CA PHE A 171 14.25 -14.86 -7.12
C PHE A 171 15.36 -14.96 -8.17
N LYS A 172 15.89 -16.16 -8.35
CA LYS A 172 16.96 -16.46 -9.32
C LYS A 172 16.53 -17.58 -10.25
N GLY A 173 16.84 -17.43 -11.54
CA GLY A 173 16.51 -18.40 -12.57
C GLY A 173 15.15 -18.16 -13.21
N ASP A 174 14.79 -19.03 -14.14
CA ASP A 174 13.54 -18.94 -14.88
C ASP A 174 12.45 -19.79 -14.21
N MET A 175 11.21 -19.31 -14.28
CA MET A 175 10.06 -20.09 -13.81
C MET A 175 9.82 -21.27 -14.75
N PRO A 176 9.76 -22.51 -14.22
CA PRO A 176 9.45 -23.68 -15.05
C PRO A 176 8.09 -23.52 -15.77
N ALA A 177 8.02 -23.97 -17.02
CA ALA A 177 6.82 -23.79 -17.85
C ALA A 177 5.54 -24.46 -17.32
N HIS A 178 5.66 -25.37 -16.38
CA HIS A 178 4.52 -26.07 -15.77
C HIS A 178 4.09 -25.48 -14.40
N MET A 179 4.81 -24.48 -13.90
CA MET A 179 4.47 -23.79 -12.67
C MET A 179 3.69 -22.51 -12.98
N ASP A 180 2.64 -22.26 -12.20
CA ASP A 180 2.01 -20.97 -12.18
C ASP A 180 2.66 -20.09 -11.08
N PHE A 181 2.29 -18.80 -11.06
CA PHE A 181 2.90 -17.88 -10.11
C PHE A 181 2.48 -18.18 -8.65
N ARG A 182 1.34 -18.80 -8.42
CA ARG A 182 0.91 -19.25 -7.09
C ARG A 182 1.82 -20.33 -6.52
N ASP A 183 2.33 -21.21 -7.38
CA ASP A 183 3.29 -22.24 -6.97
C ASP A 183 4.58 -21.59 -6.46
N VAL A 184 5.05 -20.53 -7.11
CA VAL A 184 6.23 -19.74 -6.67
C VAL A 184 5.99 -19.13 -5.29
N VAL A 185 4.81 -18.59 -5.07
CA VAL A 185 4.40 -17.99 -3.79
C VAL A 185 4.41 -19.03 -2.67
N HIS A 186 3.79 -20.18 -2.89
CA HIS A 186 3.76 -21.27 -1.90
C HIS A 186 5.15 -21.86 -1.66
N ALA A 187 5.95 -22.02 -2.71
CA ALA A 187 7.33 -22.47 -2.57
C ALA A 187 8.18 -21.50 -1.73
N THR A 188 8.01 -20.20 -1.94
CA THR A 188 8.69 -19.15 -1.14
C THR A 188 8.34 -19.29 0.35
N GLN A 189 7.07 -19.49 0.66
CA GLN A 189 6.64 -19.67 2.05
C GLN A 189 7.23 -20.95 2.66
N ALA A 190 7.19 -22.06 1.92
CA ALA A 190 7.74 -23.33 2.40
C ALA A 190 9.25 -23.20 2.66
N GLN A 191 9.99 -22.62 1.72
CA GLN A 191 11.43 -22.42 1.84
C GLN A 191 11.77 -21.49 3.02
N MET A 192 11.03 -20.40 3.21
CA MET A 192 11.23 -19.53 4.37
C MET A 192 11.09 -20.28 5.69
N LEU A 193 10.01 -21.09 5.84
CA LEU A 193 9.79 -21.85 7.06
C LEU A 193 10.86 -22.92 7.28
N GLU A 194 11.37 -23.53 6.22
CA GLU A 194 12.45 -24.52 6.28
C GLU A 194 13.78 -23.87 6.68
N GLU A 195 14.16 -22.74 6.07
CA GLU A 195 15.42 -22.06 6.34
C GLU A 195 15.50 -21.42 7.73
N PHE A 196 14.35 -21.06 8.32
CA PHE A 196 14.27 -20.39 9.61
C PHE A 196 13.58 -21.21 10.70
N ASP A 197 13.71 -22.53 10.66
CA ASP A 197 13.20 -23.46 11.70
C ASP A 197 11.71 -23.27 12.04
N GLY A 198 10.89 -22.98 11.04
CA GLY A 198 9.44 -22.73 11.19
C GLY A 198 9.08 -21.30 11.60
N GLU A 199 10.05 -20.39 11.71
CA GLU A 199 9.77 -19.00 11.99
C GLU A 199 9.31 -18.23 10.75
N ASN A 200 8.25 -17.43 10.91
CA ASN A 200 7.81 -16.49 9.87
C ASN A 200 8.59 -15.18 9.98
N VAL A 201 9.73 -15.11 9.29
CA VAL A 201 10.59 -13.91 9.29
C VAL A 201 10.00 -12.72 8.56
N PHE A 202 8.89 -12.90 7.81
CA PHE A 202 8.20 -11.80 7.13
C PHE A 202 7.27 -11.01 8.06
N GLN A 203 6.90 -11.59 9.19
CA GLN A 203 5.94 -10.96 10.11
C GLN A 203 6.45 -9.61 10.61
N GLY A 204 5.65 -8.57 10.39
CA GLY A 204 5.94 -7.21 10.84
C GLY A 204 7.06 -6.49 10.10
N ARG A 205 7.64 -7.12 9.06
CA ARG A 205 8.71 -6.57 8.22
C ARG A 205 8.22 -6.17 6.85
N VAL A 206 8.98 -5.35 6.17
CA VAL A 206 8.80 -5.05 4.74
C VAL A 206 9.55 -6.09 3.93
N ILE A 207 8.89 -6.66 2.93
CA ILE A 207 9.51 -7.58 1.98
C ILE A 207 10.04 -6.78 0.79
N GLU A 208 11.35 -6.72 0.64
CA GLU A 208 12.00 -6.12 -0.53
C GLU A 208 12.23 -7.21 -1.59
N VAL A 209 11.39 -7.20 -2.62
CA VAL A 209 11.35 -8.26 -3.63
C VAL A 209 12.25 -7.88 -4.80
N HIS A 210 13.24 -8.70 -5.08
CA HIS A 210 14.08 -8.63 -6.26
C HIS A 210 13.72 -9.79 -7.20
N ILE A 211 12.82 -9.50 -8.10
CA ILE A 211 12.37 -10.46 -9.11
C ILE A 211 12.87 -9.95 -10.45
N GLY A 212 13.67 -10.70 -11.18
CA GLY A 212 14.20 -10.31 -12.50
C GLY A 212 13.10 -9.80 -13.45
N THR A 213 12.90 -10.38 -14.60
CA THR A 213 11.88 -9.97 -15.57
C THR A 213 10.51 -10.59 -15.28
N LEU A 214 9.84 -10.21 -14.17
CA LEU A 214 8.42 -10.54 -13.99
C LEU A 214 7.52 -9.50 -14.66
N ALA A 215 6.38 -9.98 -15.17
CA ALA A 215 5.32 -9.08 -15.61
C ALA A 215 4.76 -8.30 -14.41
N SER A 216 4.31 -7.06 -14.63
CA SER A 216 3.83 -6.16 -13.58
C SER A 216 2.69 -6.74 -12.73
N ASP A 217 1.78 -7.50 -13.36
CA ASP A 217 0.68 -8.19 -12.69
C ASP A 217 1.15 -9.34 -11.77
N GLN A 218 2.22 -10.04 -12.14
CA GLN A 218 2.84 -11.08 -11.33
C GLN A 218 3.55 -10.46 -10.10
N ALA A 219 4.27 -9.37 -10.29
CA ALA A 219 4.90 -8.62 -9.21
C ALA A 219 3.83 -8.10 -8.24
N PHE A 220 2.74 -7.53 -8.74
CA PHE A 220 1.62 -7.09 -7.92
C PHE A 220 0.98 -8.25 -7.13
N THR A 221 0.73 -9.39 -7.77
CA THR A 221 0.18 -10.58 -7.11
C THR A 221 1.07 -11.06 -5.96
N PHE A 222 2.39 -11.08 -6.15
CA PHE A 222 3.33 -11.45 -5.08
C PHE A 222 3.28 -10.45 -3.93
N THR A 223 3.33 -9.15 -4.23
CA THR A 223 3.29 -8.10 -3.20
C THR A 223 1.99 -8.12 -2.41
N ASP A 224 0.85 -8.31 -3.07
CA ASP A 224 -0.45 -8.44 -2.40
C ASP A 224 -0.50 -9.67 -1.47
N TRP A 225 0.01 -10.80 -1.95
CA TRP A 225 0.01 -12.04 -1.17
C TRP A 225 0.90 -11.97 0.08
N THR A 226 1.92 -11.11 0.14
CA THR A 226 2.73 -10.94 1.35
C THR A 226 1.93 -10.51 2.58
N ALA A 227 0.72 -9.97 2.40
CA ALA A 227 -0.21 -9.67 3.49
C ALA A 227 -0.65 -10.94 4.23
N GLU A 228 -0.86 -12.06 3.53
CA GLU A 228 -1.21 -13.36 4.12
C GLU A 228 -0.06 -13.92 4.97
N MET A 229 1.18 -13.55 4.68
CA MET A 229 2.36 -13.87 5.49
C MET A 229 2.57 -12.90 6.66
N LYS A 230 1.61 -12.01 6.94
CA LYS A 230 1.68 -10.99 7.97
C LYS A 230 2.85 -10.01 7.80
N ALA A 231 3.34 -9.82 6.60
CA ALA A 231 4.27 -8.75 6.28
C ALA A 231 3.59 -7.39 6.47
N LYS A 232 4.34 -6.40 6.93
CA LYS A 232 3.82 -5.04 7.13
C LYS A 232 3.59 -4.33 5.80
N ALA A 233 4.49 -4.55 4.84
CA ALA A 233 4.41 -4.07 3.47
C ALA A 233 5.31 -4.91 2.57
N SER A 234 5.28 -4.64 1.27
CA SER A 234 6.24 -5.16 0.30
C SER A 234 6.56 -4.12 -0.76
N ILE A 235 7.77 -4.18 -1.27
CA ILE A 235 8.27 -3.30 -2.32
C ILE A 235 8.83 -4.17 -3.44
N ASN A 236 8.43 -3.91 -4.68
CA ASN A 236 9.09 -4.48 -5.84
C ASN A 236 10.24 -3.57 -6.28
N ILE A 237 11.48 -4.02 -6.08
CA ILE A 237 12.68 -3.23 -6.40
C ILE A 237 13.11 -3.44 -7.86
N SER A 238 12.66 -4.51 -8.50
CA SER A 238 13.10 -4.87 -9.85
C SER A 238 12.74 -3.81 -10.91
N ASP A 239 11.66 -3.05 -10.69
CA ASP A 239 11.20 -1.99 -11.59
C ASP A 239 11.76 -0.60 -11.20
N SER A 240 12.54 -0.51 -10.11
CA SER A 240 13.06 0.75 -9.58
C SER A 240 14.57 0.81 -9.64
N GLU A 241 15.13 1.20 -10.77
CA GLU A 241 16.57 1.45 -10.92
C GLU A 241 17.07 2.50 -9.91
N THR A 242 16.25 3.52 -9.64
CA THR A 242 16.59 4.60 -8.71
C THR A 242 16.71 4.18 -7.25
N LEU A 243 15.97 3.16 -6.80
CA LEU A 243 16.07 2.62 -5.44
C LEU A 243 17.31 1.75 -5.23
N VAL A 244 17.86 1.20 -6.31
CA VAL A 244 19.05 0.32 -6.26
C VAL A 244 20.34 1.14 -6.26
N GLU A 245 20.40 2.24 -7.02
CA GLU A 245 21.63 3.02 -7.27
C GLU A 245 21.93 4.11 -6.23
N SER A 246 21.01 4.41 -5.34
CA SER A 246 21.14 5.50 -4.35
C SER A 246 21.70 5.01 -2.95
#